data_b4ec85cf72a9f250589bf582802e058a
#
_entry.id   b4ec85cf72a9f250589bf582802e058a
#
_cell.length_a   1.000
_cell.length_b   1.000
_cell.length_c   1.000
_cell.angle_alpha   90.00
_cell.angle_beta   90.00
_cell.angle_gamma   90.00
#
_symmetry.space_group_name_H-M   'P 1'
#
loop_
_entity.id
_entity.type
_entity.pdbx_description
1 polymer ?
#
loop_
_entity_poly.entity_id
_entity_poly.type
_entity_poly.pdbx_seq_one_letter_code
_entity_poly.pdbx_strand_id
1 'polypeptide(L)'
;MLFRSNKDNDEQLKYLEKIKEEYPQYIWLYGSALGDLYAKTGKDVTEICDKIRSNNSEDPSPDLIEIESLRIKGDYDAAIAKCEEYASPDDCTVKYEIYRQEALCYILKDDYDTALETAKKAYDDNGNSLEVIDTLALCAVLKNDDATYNSMESLLDGSGYSLSDKVTGFKAGTVTLDDILLKGAYDVE
;
A
#
# COMPACT_ATOMS: atom_id res chain seq x y z
N MET A 1 0.91 14.05 5.04
CA MET A 1 1.83 13.25 5.88
C MET A 1 3.23 13.31 5.28
N LEU A 2 4.23 13.73 6.07
CA LEU A 2 5.58 14.02 5.60
C LEU A 2 6.24 12.80 4.96
N PHE A 3 6.91 13.03 3.83
CA PHE A 3 7.85 12.09 3.23
C PHE A 3 8.85 11.65 4.31
N ARG A 4 8.75 10.42 4.78
CA ARG A 4 9.83 9.83 5.54
C ARG A 4 10.92 9.52 4.53
N SER A 5 12.08 10.14 4.69
CA SER A 5 13.25 9.87 3.87
C SER A 5 13.74 8.43 4.11
N ASN A 6 14.50 7.86 3.18
CA ASN A 6 15.15 6.55 3.38
C ASN A 6 15.90 6.49 4.72
N LYS A 7 16.52 7.61 5.13
CA LYS A 7 17.20 7.75 6.41
C LYS A 7 16.27 7.55 7.62
N ASP A 8 15.02 8.03 7.53
CA ASP A 8 14.03 7.84 8.61
C ASP A 8 13.60 6.37 8.70
N ASN A 9 13.50 5.67 7.56
CA ASN A 9 13.19 4.25 7.52
C ASN A 9 14.32 3.41 8.13
N ASP A 10 15.58 3.73 7.84
CA ASP A 10 16.75 3.02 8.40
C ASP A 10 16.85 3.19 9.92
N GLU A 11 16.58 4.39 10.44
CA GLU A 11 16.59 4.63 11.88
C GLU A 11 15.44 3.89 12.58
N GLN A 12 14.23 3.89 11.97
CA GLN A 12 13.09 3.13 12.48
C GLN A 12 13.33 1.63 12.43
N LEU A 13 13.92 1.13 11.34
CA LEU A 13 14.26 -0.27 11.18
C LEU A 13 15.19 -0.74 12.29
N LYS A 14 16.29 -0.01 12.53
CA LYS A 14 17.25 -0.31 13.62
C LYS A 14 16.56 -0.33 14.98
N TYR A 15 15.64 0.61 15.22
CA TYR A 15 14.91 0.68 16.48
C TYR A 15 13.97 -0.51 16.68
N LEU A 16 13.21 -0.87 15.63
CA LEU A 16 12.27 -2.01 15.68
C LEU A 16 13.00 -3.36 15.74
N GLU A 17 14.12 -3.50 15.03
CA GLU A 17 14.97 -4.70 15.14
C GLU A 17 15.51 -4.87 16.57
N LYS A 18 15.93 -3.78 17.21
CA LYS A 18 16.34 -3.81 18.61
C LYS A 18 15.18 -4.23 19.54
N ILE A 19 13.98 -3.73 19.32
CA ILE A 19 12.79 -4.17 20.09
C ILE A 19 12.54 -5.65 19.87
N LYS A 20 12.64 -6.15 18.64
CA LYS A 20 12.50 -7.59 18.31
C LYS A 20 13.51 -8.44 19.08
N GLU A 21 14.75 -7.98 19.20
CA GLU A 21 15.82 -8.70 19.93
C GLU A 21 15.61 -8.69 21.45
N GLU A 22 15.27 -7.53 22.01
CA GLU A 22 15.15 -7.37 23.47
C GLU A 22 13.80 -7.88 24.02
N TYR A 23 12.75 -7.82 23.20
CA TYR A 23 11.36 -8.10 23.61
C TYR A 23 10.61 -8.98 22.59
N PRO A 24 11.13 -10.15 22.21
CA PRO A 24 10.53 -10.99 21.15
C PRO A 24 9.10 -11.43 21.44
N GLN A 25 8.70 -11.50 22.74
CA GLN A 25 7.36 -11.88 23.17
C GLN A 25 6.28 -10.82 22.87
N TYR A 26 6.67 -9.60 22.54
CA TYR A 26 5.72 -8.51 22.24
C TYR A 26 5.54 -8.28 20.74
N ILE A 27 5.53 -9.37 19.95
CA ILE A 27 5.36 -9.32 18.47
C ILE A 27 4.13 -8.51 18.06
N TRP A 28 3.04 -8.59 18.81
CA TRP A 28 1.81 -7.84 18.57
C TRP A 28 1.99 -6.30 18.63
N LEU A 29 3.06 -5.82 19.25
CA LEU A 29 3.35 -4.39 19.38
C LEU A 29 4.17 -3.84 18.20
N TYR A 30 5.10 -4.63 17.67
CA TYR A 30 6.07 -4.17 16.68
C TYR A 30 6.00 -4.92 15.34
N GLY A 31 5.34 -6.08 15.30
CA GLY A 31 5.43 -7.00 14.18
C GLY A 31 4.97 -6.40 12.86
N SER A 32 3.79 -5.79 12.82
CA SER A 32 3.26 -5.17 11.60
C SER A 32 4.14 -4.03 11.10
N ALA A 33 4.59 -3.15 12.00
CA ALA A 33 5.47 -2.03 11.63
C ALA A 33 6.84 -2.49 11.12
N LEU A 34 7.40 -3.56 11.72
CA LEU A 34 8.65 -4.14 11.28
C LEU A 34 8.50 -4.86 9.94
N GLY A 35 7.40 -5.60 9.76
CA GLY A 35 7.06 -6.27 8.50
C GLY A 35 6.91 -5.28 7.35
N ASP A 36 6.19 -4.20 7.57
CA ASP A 36 6.05 -3.07 6.63
C ASP A 36 7.42 -2.51 6.20
N LEU A 37 8.31 -2.26 7.15
CA LEU A 37 9.65 -1.76 6.84
C LEU A 37 10.50 -2.79 6.12
N TYR A 38 10.37 -4.10 6.44
CA TYR A 38 11.03 -5.16 5.69
C TYR A 38 10.54 -5.20 4.24
N ALA A 39 9.23 -5.13 4.01
CA ALA A 39 8.68 -5.07 2.66
C ALA A 39 9.23 -3.86 1.89
N LYS A 40 9.15 -2.66 2.48
CA LYS A 40 9.63 -1.40 1.89
C LYS A 40 11.14 -1.36 1.63
N THR A 41 11.93 -2.09 2.41
CA THR A 41 13.39 -2.18 2.25
C THR A 41 13.86 -3.42 1.49
N GLY A 42 12.92 -4.17 0.88
CA GLY A 42 13.21 -5.38 0.11
C GLY A 42 13.74 -6.56 0.92
N LYS A 43 13.73 -6.47 2.27
CA LYS A 43 14.10 -7.59 3.15
C LYS A 43 13.09 -8.73 3.05
N ASP A 44 13.51 -9.93 3.48
CA ASP A 44 12.62 -11.08 3.59
C ASP A 44 11.60 -10.87 4.72
N VAL A 45 10.32 -11.03 4.38
CA VAL A 45 9.20 -10.83 5.32
C VAL A 45 8.68 -12.14 5.90
N THR A 46 9.15 -13.30 5.42
CA THR A 46 8.58 -14.62 5.77
C THR A 46 8.57 -14.85 7.28
N GLU A 47 9.72 -14.70 7.94
CA GLU A 47 9.83 -14.97 9.39
C GLU A 47 8.91 -14.07 10.22
N ILE A 48 8.81 -12.78 9.86
CA ILE A 48 7.98 -11.83 10.63
C ILE A 48 6.50 -12.10 10.41
N CYS A 49 6.08 -12.42 9.19
CA CYS A 49 4.70 -12.79 8.88
C CYS A 49 4.28 -14.06 9.61
N ASP A 50 5.12 -15.11 9.62
CA ASP A 50 4.87 -16.36 10.35
C ASP A 50 4.72 -16.11 11.86
N LYS A 51 5.54 -15.24 12.43
CA LYS A 51 5.44 -14.88 13.85
C LYS A 51 4.15 -14.12 14.18
N ILE A 52 3.74 -13.18 13.32
CA ILE A 52 2.48 -12.46 13.51
C ILE A 52 1.31 -13.46 13.45
N ARG A 53 1.23 -14.31 12.41
CA ARG A 53 0.19 -15.34 12.28
C ARG A 53 0.17 -16.32 13.46
N SER A 54 1.34 -16.71 13.97
CA SER A 54 1.44 -17.60 15.12
C SER A 54 0.95 -16.95 16.42
N ASN A 55 1.08 -15.63 16.54
CA ASN A 55 0.59 -14.88 17.69
C ASN A 55 -0.91 -14.59 17.59
N ASN A 56 -1.40 -14.25 16.41
CA ASN A 56 -2.80 -14.01 16.10
C ASN A 56 -3.10 -14.41 14.65
N SER A 57 -3.81 -15.54 14.48
CA SER A 57 -4.16 -16.07 13.14
C SER A 57 -5.20 -15.23 12.40
N GLU A 58 -5.88 -14.31 13.08
CA GLU A 58 -6.87 -13.40 12.49
C GLU A 58 -6.28 -12.03 12.13
N ASP A 59 -4.98 -11.81 12.40
CA ASP A 59 -4.32 -10.56 12.04
C ASP A 59 -4.12 -10.48 10.53
N PRO A 60 -4.71 -9.49 9.82
CA PRO A 60 -4.58 -9.38 8.37
C PRO A 60 -3.24 -8.77 7.92
N SER A 61 -2.43 -8.25 8.85
CA SER A 61 -1.18 -7.56 8.51
C SER A 61 -0.20 -8.42 7.69
N PRO A 62 0.00 -9.73 8.00
CA PRO A 62 0.91 -10.55 7.20
C PRO A 62 0.55 -10.63 5.72
N ASP A 63 -0.75 -10.68 5.39
CA ASP A 63 -1.23 -10.78 4.02
C ASP A 63 -0.89 -9.51 3.24
N LEU A 64 -1.13 -8.34 3.84
CA LEU A 64 -0.79 -7.05 3.25
C LEU A 64 0.72 -6.86 3.11
N ILE A 65 1.51 -7.29 4.10
CA ILE A 65 2.98 -7.23 4.08
C ILE A 65 3.55 -8.09 2.93
N GLU A 66 3.04 -9.31 2.74
CA GLU A 66 3.46 -10.20 1.66
C GLU A 66 3.15 -9.62 0.29
N ILE A 67 1.94 -9.08 0.08
CA ILE A 67 1.55 -8.40 -1.16
C ILE A 67 2.48 -7.21 -1.44
N GLU A 68 2.70 -6.34 -0.45
CA GLU A 68 3.56 -5.17 -0.61
C GLU A 68 5.01 -5.58 -0.92
N SER A 69 5.53 -6.61 -0.24
CA SER A 69 6.87 -7.13 -0.49
C SER A 69 7.06 -7.60 -1.93
N LEU A 70 6.09 -8.35 -2.48
CA LEU A 70 6.12 -8.79 -3.87
C LEU A 70 6.03 -7.60 -4.83
N ARG A 71 5.15 -6.65 -4.58
CA ARG A 71 4.99 -5.44 -5.39
C ARG A 71 6.28 -4.61 -5.42
N ILE A 72 6.93 -4.38 -4.29
CA ILE A 72 8.20 -3.61 -4.19
C ILE A 72 9.33 -4.33 -4.92
N LYS A 73 9.37 -5.67 -4.88
CA LYS A 73 10.36 -6.48 -5.61
C LYS A 73 10.10 -6.54 -7.13
N GLY A 74 8.99 -5.98 -7.61
CA GLY A 74 8.62 -5.98 -9.02
C GLY A 74 7.92 -7.27 -9.48
N ASP A 75 7.59 -8.17 -8.57
CA ASP A 75 6.87 -9.42 -8.88
C ASP A 75 5.35 -9.19 -8.86
N TYR A 76 4.89 -8.36 -9.80
CA TYR A 76 3.51 -7.89 -9.84
C TYR A 76 2.50 -9.00 -10.07
N ASP A 77 2.84 -10.02 -10.87
CA ASP A 77 1.93 -11.14 -11.13
C ASP A 77 1.74 -11.99 -9.87
N ALA A 78 2.80 -12.25 -9.11
CA ALA A 78 2.69 -12.94 -7.83
C ALA A 78 1.93 -12.09 -6.78
N ALA A 79 2.14 -10.77 -6.76
CA ALA A 79 1.40 -9.87 -5.88
C ALA A 79 -0.11 -9.89 -6.19
N ILE A 80 -0.50 -9.84 -7.48
CA ILE A 80 -1.90 -9.92 -7.91
C ILE A 80 -2.51 -11.27 -7.53
N ALA A 81 -1.81 -12.39 -7.76
CA ALA A 81 -2.30 -13.72 -7.37
C ALA A 81 -2.53 -13.81 -5.84
N LYS A 82 -1.67 -13.19 -5.04
CA LYS A 82 -1.86 -13.07 -3.59
C LYS A 82 -3.06 -12.21 -3.22
N CYS A 83 -3.30 -11.10 -3.93
CA CYS A 83 -4.49 -10.28 -3.73
C CYS A 83 -5.77 -11.09 -3.99
N GLU A 84 -5.83 -11.86 -5.07
CA GLU A 84 -6.97 -12.73 -5.39
C GLU A 84 -7.19 -13.80 -4.32
N GLU A 85 -6.10 -14.43 -3.82
CA GLU A 85 -6.15 -15.43 -2.75
C GLU A 85 -6.72 -14.83 -1.46
N TYR A 86 -6.17 -13.69 -1.01
CA TYR A 86 -6.51 -13.11 0.30
C TYR A 86 -7.81 -12.31 0.30
N ALA A 87 -8.26 -11.78 -0.83
CA ALA A 87 -9.58 -11.17 -0.95
C ALA A 87 -10.72 -12.17 -1.11
N SER A 88 -10.42 -13.45 -1.40
CA SER A 88 -11.41 -14.49 -1.69
C SER A 88 -12.36 -14.85 -0.51
N PRO A 89 -11.91 -14.91 0.76
CA PRO A 89 -12.80 -15.19 1.87
C PRO A 89 -13.88 -14.10 2.05
N ASP A 90 -15.11 -14.50 2.32
CA ASP A 90 -16.23 -13.56 2.52
C ASP A 90 -16.04 -12.69 3.78
N ASP A 91 -15.33 -13.19 4.78
CA ASP A 91 -15.05 -12.54 6.06
C ASP A 91 -13.75 -11.72 6.06
N CYS A 92 -13.09 -11.56 4.91
CA CYS A 92 -11.91 -10.71 4.80
C CYS A 92 -12.26 -9.25 5.15
N THR A 93 -11.70 -8.73 6.23
CA THR A 93 -12.02 -7.41 6.77
C THR A 93 -11.22 -6.26 6.13
N VAL A 94 -10.23 -6.58 5.30
CA VAL A 94 -9.31 -5.62 4.66
C VAL A 94 -9.37 -5.69 3.12
N LYS A 95 -10.48 -6.16 2.54
CA LYS A 95 -10.66 -6.28 1.09
C LYS A 95 -10.31 -4.99 0.35
N TYR A 96 -10.75 -3.85 0.87
CA TYR A 96 -10.46 -2.53 0.29
C TYR A 96 -8.96 -2.27 0.13
N GLU A 97 -8.17 -2.64 1.13
CA GLU A 97 -6.72 -2.44 1.10
C GLU A 97 -6.04 -3.43 0.13
N ILE A 98 -6.50 -4.68 0.10
CA ILE A 98 -6.03 -5.70 -0.86
C ILE A 98 -6.32 -5.24 -2.30
N TYR A 99 -7.54 -4.80 -2.60
CA TYR A 99 -7.89 -4.26 -3.93
C TYR A 99 -7.10 -2.99 -4.26
N ARG A 100 -6.80 -2.15 -3.26
CA ARG A 100 -5.92 -1.00 -3.46
C ARG A 100 -4.51 -1.44 -3.88
N GLN A 101 -3.92 -2.42 -3.21
CA GLN A 101 -2.60 -2.96 -3.57
C GLN A 101 -2.61 -3.62 -4.95
N GLU A 102 -3.68 -4.33 -5.29
CA GLU A 102 -3.89 -4.94 -6.61
C GLU A 102 -3.95 -3.86 -7.70
N ALA A 103 -4.70 -2.77 -7.47
CA ALA A 103 -4.77 -1.64 -8.41
C ALA A 103 -3.39 -1.01 -8.64
N LEU A 104 -2.57 -0.85 -7.58
CA LEU A 104 -1.19 -0.37 -7.70
C LEU A 104 -0.32 -1.32 -8.53
N CYS A 105 -0.52 -2.64 -8.43
CA CYS A 105 0.19 -3.61 -9.28
C CYS A 105 -0.21 -3.45 -10.76
N TYR A 106 -1.49 -3.26 -11.06
CA TYR A 106 -1.94 -3.01 -12.44
C TYR A 106 -1.40 -1.68 -12.99
N ILE A 107 -1.31 -0.62 -12.18
CA ILE A 107 -0.65 0.63 -12.59
C ILE A 107 0.81 0.37 -12.98
N LEU A 108 1.54 -0.42 -12.18
CA LEU A 108 2.95 -0.76 -12.42
C LEU A 108 3.15 -1.67 -13.64
N LYS A 109 2.08 -2.34 -14.11
CA LYS A 109 2.02 -3.11 -15.36
C LYS A 109 1.51 -2.29 -16.55
N ASP A 110 1.27 -1.00 -16.39
CA ASP A 110 0.66 -0.11 -17.39
C ASP A 110 -0.77 -0.54 -17.84
N ASP A 111 -1.44 -1.39 -17.06
CA ASP A 111 -2.84 -1.78 -17.28
C ASP A 111 -3.78 -0.86 -16.51
N TYR A 112 -3.93 0.37 -17.00
CA TYR A 112 -4.70 1.41 -16.32
C TYR A 112 -6.22 1.17 -16.36
N ASP A 113 -6.73 0.37 -17.30
CA ASP A 113 -8.14 0.01 -17.35
C ASP A 113 -8.50 -0.90 -16.18
N THR A 114 -7.77 -2.00 -16.01
CA THR A 114 -7.95 -2.92 -14.88
C THR A 114 -7.64 -2.23 -13.54
N ALA A 115 -6.62 -1.36 -13.49
CA ALA A 115 -6.30 -0.59 -12.31
C ALA A 115 -7.48 0.28 -11.83
N LEU A 116 -8.14 1.00 -12.76
CA LEU A 116 -9.30 1.84 -12.43
C LEU A 116 -10.49 1.02 -11.94
N GLU A 117 -10.79 -0.12 -12.60
CA GLU A 117 -11.85 -1.02 -12.18
C GLU A 117 -11.59 -1.61 -10.79
N THR A 118 -10.36 -2.00 -10.51
CA THR A 118 -9.96 -2.56 -9.21
C THR A 118 -9.97 -1.49 -8.11
N ALA A 119 -9.51 -0.26 -8.41
CA ALA A 119 -9.59 0.85 -7.47
C ALA A 119 -11.06 1.22 -7.14
N LYS A 120 -12.00 1.09 -8.09
CA LYS A 120 -13.43 1.24 -7.83
C LYS A 120 -13.96 0.16 -6.87
N LYS A 121 -13.51 -1.10 -7.01
CA LYS A 121 -13.88 -2.16 -6.04
C LYS A 121 -13.38 -1.83 -4.63
N ALA A 122 -12.15 -1.31 -4.51
CA ALA A 122 -11.61 -0.87 -3.22
C ALA A 122 -12.47 0.24 -2.61
N TYR A 123 -12.89 1.22 -3.42
CA TYR A 123 -13.75 2.32 -3.00
C TYR A 123 -15.17 1.86 -2.62
N ASP A 124 -15.73 0.92 -3.35
CA ASP A 124 -17.06 0.35 -3.05
C ASP A 124 -17.05 -0.41 -1.73
N ASP A 125 -15.92 -1.04 -1.37
CA ASP A 125 -15.76 -1.76 -0.09
C ASP A 125 -15.52 -0.79 1.07
N ASN A 126 -14.64 0.21 0.91
CA ASN A 126 -14.37 1.25 1.91
C ASN A 126 -14.04 2.62 1.31
N GLY A 127 -15.07 3.37 0.94
CA GLY A 127 -14.94 4.73 0.40
C GLY A 127 -14.52 5.81 1.41
N ASN A 128 -14.26 5.45 2.68
CA ASN A 128 -13.79 6.40 3.70
C ASN A 128 -12.26 6.37 3.90
N SER A 129 -11.56 5.40 3.29
CA SER A 129 -10.08 5.36 3.34
C SER A 129 -9.49 6.42 2.42
N LEU A 130 -8.67 7.33 2.97
CA LEU A 130 -7.98 8.36 2.19
C LEU A 130 -7.03 7.73 1.17
N GLU A 131 -6.38 6.63 1.52
CA GLU A 131 -5.47 5.90 0.63
C GLU A 131 -6.22 5.29 -0.56
N VAL A 132 -7.44 4.81 -0.35
CA VAL A 132 -8.31 4.29 -1.42
C VAL A 132 -8.77 5.43 -2.32
N ILE A 133 -9.22 6.55 -1.74
CA ILE A 133 -9.63 7.75 -2.49
C ILE A 133 -8.49 8.27 -3.36
N ASP A 134 -7.28 8.38 -2.80
CA ASP A 134 -6.07 8.80 -3.51
C ASP A 134 -5.73 7.84 -4.66
N THR A 135 -5.82 6.53 -4.42
CA THR A 135 -5.53 5.52 -5.45
C THR A 135 -6.55 5.58 -6.59
N LEU A 136 -7.84 5.75 -6.28
CA LEU A 136 -8.89 5.91 -7.29
C LEU A 136 -8.69 7.21 -8.09
N ALA A 137 -8.35 8.31 -7.42
CA ALA A 137 -8.06 9.58 -8.09
C ALA A 137 -6.82 9.47 -9.00
N LEU A 138 -5.77 8.75 -8.57
CA LEU A 138 -4.59 8.49 -9.40
C LEU A 138 -4.94 7.68 -10.66
N CYS A 139 -5.71 6.59 -10.50
CA CYS A 139 -6.18 5.80 -11.64
C CYS A 139 -7.02 6.65 -12.61
N ALA A 140 -7.87 7.53 -12.09
CA ALA A 140 -8.68 8.44 -12.88
C ALA A 140 -7.81 9.41 -13.71
N VAL A 141 -6.74 9.97 -13.13
CA VAL A 141 -5.77 10.82 -13.86
C VAL A 141 -5.10 10.02 -14.97
N LEU A 142 -4.63 8.80 -14.70
CA LEU A 142 -3.98 7.93 -15.69
C LEU A 142 -4.89 7.59 -16.88
N LYS A 143 -6.21 7.53 -16.63
CA LYS A 143 -7.23 7.24 -17.65
C LYS A 143 -7.82 8.50 -18.30
N ASN A 144 -7.42 9.71 -17.88
CA ASN A 144 -8.06 10.97 -18.25
C ASN A 144 -9.57 11.00 -17.91
N ASP A 145 -9.98 10.36 -16.81
CA ASP A 145 -11.35 10.37 -16.28
C ASP A 145 -11.51 11.51 -15.27
N ASP A 146 -11.66 12.72 -15.82
CA ASP A 146 -11.84 13.92 -14.99
C ASP A 146 -13.12 13.86 -14.12
N ALA A 147 -14.14 13.13 -14.54
CA ALA A 147 -15.37 13.02 -13.78
C ALA A 147 -15.12 12.26 -12.46
N THR A 148 -14.45 11.12 -12.52
CA THR A 148 -14.08 10.35 -11.32
C THR A 148 -13.09 11.14 -10.45
N TYR A 149 -12.06 11.78 -11.03
CA TYR A 149 -11.12 12.59 -10.26
C TYR A 149 -11.83 13.72 -9.50
N ASN A 150 -12.64 14.53 -10.18
CA ASN A 150 -13.34 15.65 -9.56
C ASN A 150 -14.37 15.18 -8.50
N SER A 151 -14.94 13.98 -8.65
CA SER A 151 -15.80 13.37 -7.64
C SER A 151 -15.03 13.06 -6.36
N MET A 152 -13.81 12.52 -6.46
CA MET A 152 -12.95 12.24 -5.30
C MET A 152 -12.49 13.53 -4.62
N GLU A 153 -12.11 14.55 -5.38
CA GLU A 153 -11.75 15.85 -4.84
C GLU A 153 -12.93 16.50 -4.10
N SER A 154 -14.12 16.51 -4.71
CA SER A 154 -15.34 17.08 -4.12
C SER A 154 -15.81 16.32 -2.88
N LEU A 155 -15.58 15.02 -2.80
CA LEU A 155 -15.91 14.20 -1.62
C LEU A 155 -15.15 14.69 -0.37
N LEU A 156 -13.92 15.18 -0.55
CA LEU A 156 -13.08 15.66 0.53
C LEU A 156 -13.33 17.15 0.88
N ASP A 157 -14.02 17.89 0.00
CA ASP A 157 -14.36 19.29 0.23
C ASP A 157 -15.15 19.47 1.51
N GLY A 158 -14.69 20.36 2.37
CA GLY A 158 -15.35 20.69 3.64
C GLY A 158 -15.13 19.67 4.77
N SER A 159 -14.42 18.57 4.52
CA SER A 159 -14.07 17.56 5.54
C SER A 159 -12.81 17.92 6.34
N GLY A 160 -12.02 18.88 5.86
CA GLY A 160 -10.68 19.19 6.36
C GLY A 160 -9.58 18.28 5.79
N TYR A 161 -9.91 17.42 4.85
CA TYR A 161 -8.98 16.57 4.09
C TYR A 161 -8.90 17.04 2.64
N SER A 162 -7.87 16.61 1.93
CA SER A 162 -7.67 16.82 0.49
C SER A 162 -7.00 15.60 -0.11
N LEU A 163 -7.05 15.46 -1.43
CA LEU A 163 -6.18 14.53 -2.15
C LEU A 163 -4.71 14.84 -1.81
N SER A 164 -3.90 13.79 -1.78
CA SER A 164 -2.48 13.96 -1.44
C SER A 164 -1.76 14.87 -2.44
N ASP A 165 -0.73 15.56 -1.97
CA ASP A 165 0.14 16.39 -2.81
C ASP A 165 0.79 15.60 -3.96
N LYS A 166 0.93 14.28 -3.79
CA LYS A 166 1.42 13.38 -4.83
C LYS A 166 0.43 13.25 -5.98
N VAL A 167 -0.83 12.97 -5.70
CA VAL A 167 -1.88 12.79 -6.72
C VAL A 167 -2.18 14.10 -7.42
N THR A 168 -2.34 15.20 -6.66
CA THR A 168 -2.56 16.53 -7.24
C THR A 168 -1.37 17.02 -8.05
N GLY A 169 -0.15 16.78 -7.57
CA GLY A 169 1.10 17.10 -8.28
C GLY A 169 1.27 16.28 -9.56
N PHE A 170 0.88 15.00 -9.54
CA PHE A 170 0.89 14.16 -10.75
C PHE A 170 -0.08 14.70 -11.81
N LYS A 171 -1.31 15.04 -11.42
CA LYS A 171 -2.28 15.69 -12.33
C LYS A 171 -1.76 17.00 -12.89
N ALA A 172 -1.03 17.79 -12.08
CA ALA A 172 -0.41 19.05 -12.51
C ALA A 172 0.89 18.87 -13.30
N GLY A 173 1.42 17.64 -13.43
CA GLY A 173 2.68 17.35 -14.12
C GLY A 173 3.94 17.77 -13.34
N THR A 174 3.85 17.98 -12.02
CA THR A 174 4.95 18.37 -11.13
C THR A 174 5.55 17.20 -10.34
N VAL A 175 4.88 16.06 -10.34
CA VAL A 175 5.28 14.79 -9.69
C VAL A 175 5.21 13.69 -10.73
N THR A 176 6.16 12.76 -10.72
CA THR A 176 6.14 11.59 -11.63
C THR A 176 5.41 10.41 -10.99
N LEU A 177 5.03 9.43 -11.82
CA LEU A 177 4.41 8.20 -11.32
C LEU A 177 5.38 7.40 -10.44
N ASP A 178 6.67 7.39 -10.77
CA ASP A 178 7.71 6.75 -9.97
C ASP A 178 7.84 7.37 -8.58
N ASP A 179 7.67 8.70 -8.45
CA ASP A 179 7.65 9.38 -7.15
C ASP A 179 6.46 8.95 -6.28
N ILE A 180 5.34 8.55 -6.90
CA ILE A 180 4.14 8.10 -6.17
C ILE A 180 4.28 6.65 -5.73
N LEU A 181 4.72 5.78 -6.64
CA LEU A 181 4.64 4.32 -6.48
C LEU A 181 5.83 3.72 -5.76
N LEU A 182 6.82 4.53 -5.37
CA LEU A 182 8.08 4.08 -4.77
C LEU A 182 8.80 3.03 -5.65
N LYS A 183 8.71 3.20 -6.98
CA LYS A 183 9.43 2.35 -7.93
C LYS A 183 10.93 2.57 -7.71
N GLY A 184 11.65 1.54 -7.27
CA GLY A 184 13.08 1.63 -7.01
C GLY A 184 13.46 2.48 -5.77
N ALA A 185 12.57 2.64 -4.80
CA ALA A 185 12.82 3.44 -3.59
C ALA A 185 14.03 2.98 -2.77
N TYR A 186 14.59 1.85 -3.12
CA TYR A 186 15.75 1.25 -2.46
C TYR A 186 16.76 0.71 -3.48
N ASP A 187 17.22 1.55 -4.42
CA ASP A 187 18.51 1.32 -5.02
C ASP A 187 19.54 1.50 -3.90
N VAL A 188 19.96 0.38 -3.36
CA VAL A 188 21.07 0.30 -2.41
C VAL A 188 22.33 0.55 -3.25
N GLU A 189 22.86 1.77 -3.22
CA GLU A 189 24.26 2.00 -3.57
C GLU A 189 25.18 1.42 -2.49
#